data_52236fb6fe374b2067c00fc7d8abee49
#
_entry.id   52236fb6fe374b2067c00fc7d8abee49
#
_cell.length_a   1.000
_cell.length_b   1.000
_cell.length_c   1.000
_cell.angle_alpha   90.00
_cell.angle_beta   90.00
_cell.angle_gamma   90.00
#
_symmetry.space_group_name_H-M   'P 1'
#
loop_
_entity.id
_entity.type
_entity.pdbx_description
1 polymer ?
#
loop_
_entity_poly.entity_id
_entity_poly.type
_entity_poly.pdbx_seq_one_letter_code
_entity_poly.pdbx_strand_id
1 'polypeptide(L)'
;MQNLLSDNMTILALVGAFVILVLVAFITATYFSKIKNSSNDGELTDEDWDGIKEFKNDLPIGWAASFLCVIIWGLWYIFVGYPLNAYSQIGEYNREVAKYNQTYQAKWASLSESELTTMGDNIFQVQCSQCHGFDKSGIDGKAADLNKWGRKDQIVKVIKEGSTGMNYTGVMMVPIEMTDVEATNIADFVMAELSSAKISANAESIEQGRTLYATHCVACHGEDGKGLVEGFAPDLTTYGTFTFLQEVLKRGKAGAIGKMPSFDYANFSAYQEKALNNFILSDN
;
A
#
# COMPACT_ATOMS: atom_id res chain seq x y z
N MET A 1 1.53 -1.36 39.75
CA MET A 1 1.93 0.03 39.49
C MET A 1 3.29 -0.04 38.79
N GLN A 2 3.34 0.09 37.49
CA GLN A 2 4.60 0.23 36.78
C GLN A 2 5.31 1.47 37.34
N ASN A 3 6.60 1.32 37.61
CA ASN A 3 7.40 2.40 38.16
C ASN A 3 7.45 3.54 37.12
N LEU A 4 6.67 4.59 37.35
CA LEU A 4 6.62 5.78 36.46
C LEU A 4 8.00 6.37 36.16
N LEU A 5 8.99 6.10 37.03
CA LEU A 5 10.36 6.57 36.88
C LEU A 5 11.29 5.58 36.16
N SER A 6 10.78 4.47 35.64
CA SER A 6 11.60 3.50 34.89
C SER A 6 11.60 3.76 33.37
N ASP A 7 10.72 4.64 32.89
CA ASP A 7 10.61 5.00 31.49
C ASP A 7 11.29 6.35 31.21
N ASN A 8 12.29 6.33 30.35
CA ASN A 8 13.06 7.51 29.97
C ASN A 8 12.18 8.63 29.37
N MET A 9 11.08 8.29 28.68
CA MET A 9 10.16 9.27 28.13
C MET A 9 9.35 9.97 29.24
N THR A 10 8.93 9.22 30.25
CA THR A 10 8.23 9.77 31.42
C THR A 10 9.16 10.71 32.20
N ILE A 11 10.43 10.33 32.40
CA ILE A 11 11.42 11.19 33.06
C ILE A 11 11.62 12.47 32.25
N LEU A 12 11.79 12.38 30.94
CA LEU A 12 11.96 13.54 30.06
C LEU A 12 10.77 14.50 30.12
N ALA A 13 9.56 13.95 30.10
CA ALA A 13 8.32 14.73 30.21
C ALA A 13 8.21 15.45 31.58
N LEU A 14 8.54 14.77 32.67
CA LEU A 14 8.52 15.36 34.02
C LEU A 14 9.56 16.47 34.18
N VAL A 15 10.78 16.26 33.66
CA VAL A 15 11.84 17.29 33.65
C VAL A 15 11.41 18.47 32.81
N GLY A 16 10.86 18.24 31.63
CA GLY A 16 10.35 19.30 30.75
C GLY A 16 9.22 20.11 31.42
N ALA A 17 8.26 19.44 32.05
CA ALA A 17 7.19 20.08 32.80
C ALA A 17 7.72 20.95 33.95
N PHE A 18 8.68 20.43 34.71
CA PHE A 18 9.32 21.17 35.80
C PHE A 18 10.03 22.43 35.30
N VAL A 19 10.82 22.32 34.22
CA VAL A 19 11.52 23.47 33.61
C VAL A 19 10.51 24.52 33.14
N ILE A 20 9.42 24.13 32.50
CA ILE A 20 8.36 25.05 32.07
C ILE A 20 7.74 25.77 33.27
N LEU A 21 7.39 25.05 34.36
CA LEU A 21 6.83 25.65 35.57
C LEU A 21 7.77 26.66 36.19
N VAL A 22 9.06 26.36 36.29
CA VAL A 22 10.07 27.28 36.84
C VAL A 22 10.19 28.54 35.97
N LEU A 23 10.24 28.37 34.64
CA LEU A 23 10.28 29.50 33.69
C LEU A 23 9.05 30.38 33.78
N VAL A 24 7.86 29.78 33.82
CA VAL A 24 6.60 30.54 33.96
C VAL A 24 6.57 31.29 35.29
N ALA A 25 6.93 30.67 36.38
CA ALA A 25 6.99 31.31 37.69
C ALA A 25 7.98 32.51 37.70
N PHE A 26 9.16 32.30 37.11
CA PHE A 26 10.19 33.36 37.01
C PHE A 26 9.72 34.55 36.13
N ILE A 27 9.18 34.28 34.96
CA ILE A 27 8.65 35.28 34.04
C ILE A 27 7.53 36.07 34.74
N THR A 28 6.56 35.35 35.30
CA THR A 28 5.41 35.96 36.01
C THR A 28 5.86 36.87 37.13
N ALA A 29 6.79 36.41 37.99
CA ALA A 29 7.30 37.19 39.10
C ALA A 29 8.02 38.45 38.64
N THR A 30 8.82 38.35 37.53
CA THR A 30 9.56 39.48 36.96
C THR A 30 8.60 40.51 36.37
N TYR A 31 7.61 40.09 35.63
CA TYR A 31 6.64 41.02 35.03
C TYR A 31 5.70 41.65 36.06
N PHE A 32 5.25 40.85 37.08
CA PHE A 32 4.46 41.37 38.18
C PHE A 32 5.19 42.46 38.98
N SER A 33 6.47 42.26 39.22
CA SER A 33 7.35 43.27 39.86
C SER A 33 7.46 44.54 39.03
N LYS A 34 7.64 44.41 37.70
CA LYS A 34 7.71 45.56 36.75
C LYS A 34 6.40 46.33 36.72
N ILE A 35 5.27 45.64 36.59
CA ILE A 35 3.92 46.28 36.57
C ILE A 35 3.69 47.06 37.87
N LYS A 36 4.04 46.48 39.04
CA LYS A 36 3.86 47.11 40.33
C LYS A 36 4.70 48.39 40.47
N ASN A 37 5.85 48.46 39.80
CA ASN A 37 6.80 49.57 39.90
C ASN A 37 6.74 50.51 38.67
N SER A 38 5.86 50.32 37.71
CA SER A 38 5.71 51.19 36.54
C SER A 38 4.91 52.43 36.91
N SER A 39 5.48 53.62 36.71
CA SER A 39 4.74 54.88 36.65
C SER A 39 4.17 55.05 35.25
N ASN A 40 2.92 55.50 35.14
CA ASN A 40 2.20 55.69 33.87
C ASN A 40 2.63 56.93 33.06
N ASP A 41 3.91 57.33 33.11
CA ASP A 41 4.43 58.52 32.45
C ASP A 41 5.01 58.22 31.06
N GLY A 42 4.41 57.31 30.31
CA GLY A 42 4.81 56.97 28.95
C GLY A 42 4.44 58.07 27.95
N GLU A 43 5.40 58.52 27.14
CA GLU A 43 5.17 59.38 25.99
C GLU A 43 4.37 58.66 24.90
N LEU A 44 3.30 59.28 24.37
CA LEU A 44 2.49 58.74 23.28
C LEU A 44 3.21 58.96 21.94
N THR A 45 3.03 58.03 21.02
CA THR A 45 3.47 58.17 19.61
C THR A 45 2.65 59.24 18.91
N ASP A 46 3.22 59.83 17.87
CA ASP A 46 2.48 60.78 17.02
C ASP A 46 1.51 60.06 16.05
N GLU A 47 1.67 58.74 15.92
CA GLU A 47 0.81 57.90 15.10
C GLU A 47 -0.51 57.65 15.81
N ASP A 48 -1.60 57.84 15.07
CA ASP A 48 -2.98 57.67 15.55
C ASP A 48 -3.69 56.65 14.67
N TRP A 49 -4.14 55.57 15.30
CA TRP A 49 -4.93 54.50 14.65
C TRP A 49 -6.39 54.58 15.14
N ASP A 50 -7.25 55.20 14.36
CA ASP A 50 -8.69 55.39 14.69
C ASP A 50 -8.93 56.07 16.05
N GLY A 51 -8.13 57.05 16.42
CA GLY A 51 -8.27 57.77 17.69
C GLY A 51 -7.53 57.13 18.86
N ILE A 52 -6.81 56.04 18.63
CA ILE A 52 -6.00 55.33 19.65
C ILE A 52 -4.52 55.59 19.39
N LYS A 53 -3.83 56.19 20.35
CA LYS A 53 -2.40 56.38 20.32
C LYS A 53 -1.68 55.33 21.15
N GLU A 54 -0.52 54.92 20.69
CA GLU A 54 0.32 53.94 21.39
C GLU A 54 1.38 54.65 22.27
N PHE A 55 1.79 53.99 23.36
CA PHE A 55 2.90 54.42 24.16
C PHE A 55 4.23 54.10 23.48
N LYS A 56 5.18 55.04 23.50
CA LYS A 56 6.57 54.80 23.09
C LYS A 56 7.29 53.92 24.11
N ASN A 57 7.03 52.62 24.00
CA ASN A 57 7.66 51.63 24.87
C ASN A 57 8.71 50.86 24.11
N ASP A 58 9.91 50.73 24.69
CA ASP A 58 10.89 49.80 24.16
C ASP A 58 10.37 48.39 24.24
N LEU A 59 10.63 47.60 23.19
CA LEU A 59 10.26 46.21 23.18
C LEU A 59 10.92 45.47 24.35
N PRO A 60 10.14 44.84 25.24
CA PRO A 60 10.74 44.13 26.38
C PRO A 60 11.72 43.06 25.89
N ILE A 61 12.96 43.14 26.42
CA ILE A 61 14.03 42.25 25.98
C ILE A 61 13.68 40.77 26.05
N GLY A 62 12.80 40.36 26.96
CA GLY A 62 12.30 39.02 27.08
C GLY A 62 11.47 38.58 25.85
N TRP A 63 10.70 39.48 25.26
CA TRP A 63 9.95 39.22 24.02
C TRP A 63 10.89 39.12 22.82
N ALA A 64 11.86 40.02 22.69
CA ALA A 64 12.84 39.94 21.60
C ALA A 64 13.68 38.66 21.69
N ALA A 65 14.12 38.27 22.87
CA ALA A 65 14.86 37.04 23.10
C ALA A 65 14.00 35.80 22.80
N SER A 66 12.75 35.74 23.27
CA SER A 66 11.84 34.64 22.98
C SER A 66 11.57 34.50 21.48
N PHE A 67 11.35 35.61 20.80
CA PHE A 67 11.11 35.61 19.36
C PHE A 67 12.33 35.11 18.58
N LEU A 68 13.52 35.55 18.94
CA LEU A 68 14.78 35.07 18.36
C LEU A 68 14.96 33.54 18.60
N CYS A 69 14.71 33.09 19.82
CA CYS A 69 14.79 31.66 20.16
C CYS A 69 13.80 30.83 19.33
N VAL A 70 12.57 31.30 19.12
CA VAL A 70 11.56 30.60 18.29
C VAL A 70 12.00 30.55 16.83
N ILE A 71 12.59 31.65 16.31
CA ILE A 71 13.12 31.66 14.94
C ILE A 71 14.28 30.63 14.81
N ILE A 72 15.23 30.63 15.71
CA ILE A 72 16.38 29.72 15.70
C ILE A 72 15.86 28.27 15.81
N TRP A 73 14.91 28.02 16.72
CA TRP A 73 14.30 26.70 16.88
C TRP A 73 13.54 26.30 15.61
N GLY A 74 12.82 27.21 14.98
CA GLY A 74 12.08 26.95 13.73
C GLY A 74 13.02 26.60 12.59
N LEU A 75 14.14 27.31 12.45
CA LEU A 75 15.17 26.97 11.46
C LEU A 75 15.78 25.60 11.75
N TRP A 76 16.15 25.33 13.00
CA TRP A 76 16.63 24.01 13.39
C TRP A 76 15.59 22.92 13.11
N TYR A 77 14.31 23.16 13.43
CA TYR A 77 13.22 22.23 13.19
C TYR A 77 13.05 21.89 11.70
N ILE A 78 13.13 22.90 10.81
CA ILE A 78 12.95 22.71 9.38
C ILE A 78 14.17 22.01 8.75
N PHE A 79 15.39 22.43 9.11
CA PHE A 79 16.59 21.97 8.42
C PHE A 79 17.24 20.74 9.04
N VAL A 80 17.09 20.51 10.32
CA VAL A 80 17.74 19.40 11.06
C VAL A 80 16.72 18.48 11.67
N GLY A 81 15.58 19.03 12.08
CA GLY A 81 14.49 18.30 12.69
C GLY A 81 13.58 17.58 11.67
N TYR A 82 12.32 17.55 11.98
CA TYR A 82 11.28 17.10 11.06
C TYR A 82 11.06 18.16 9.95
N PRO A 83 11.07 17.85 8.63
CA PRO A 83 11.01 16.50 8.04
C PRO A 83 12.35 15.86 7.67
N LEU A 84 13.49 16.51 7.87
CA LEU A 84 14.74 16.05 7.26
C LEU A 84 15.46 14.93 8.04
N ASN A 85 15.52 14.93 9.37
CA ASN A 85 16.23 13.89 10.13
C ASN A 85 15.81 13.74 11.60
N ALA A 86 14.77 14.43 12.08
CA ALA A 86 14.36 14.30 13.46
C ALA A 86 13.66 12.96 13.71
N TYR A 87 13.70 12.56 14.96
CA TYR A 87 12.84 11.51 15.49
C TYR A 87 11.39 11.77 15.07
N SER A 88 10.86 10.84 14.29
CA SER A 88 9.49 10.86 13.82
C SER A 88 8.85 9.54 14.23
N GLN A 89 7.65 9.58 14.82
CA GLN A 89 6.87 8.38 15.10
C GLN A 89 6.66 7.52 13.85
N ILE A 90 6.52 8.15 12.67
CA ILE A 90 6.45 7.47 11.38
C ILE A 90 7.79 6.76 11.07
N GLY A 91 8.91 7.44 11.29
CA GLY A 91 10.24 6.85 11.08
C GLY A 91 10.54 5.71 12.05
N GLU A 92 10.08 5.79 13.29
CA GLU A 92 10.19 4.70 14.26
C GLU A 92 9.33 3.51 13.88
N TYR A 93 8.07 3.75 13.55
CA TYR A 93 7.17 2.72 13.04
C TYR A 93 7.77 2.00 11.82
N ASN A 94 8.29 2.74 10.84
CA ASN A 94 8.91 2.15 9.66
C ASN A 94 10.14 1.29 10.03
N ARG A 95 10.95 1.72 11.00
CA ARG A 95 12.10 0.93 11.49
C ARG A 95 11.67 -0.32 12.23
N GLU A 96 10.64 -0.22 13.05
CA GLU A 96 10.08 -1.37 13.76
C GLU A 96 9.49 -2.39 12.80
N VAL A 97 8.71 -1.94 11.81
CA VAL A 97 8.15 -2.78 10.74
C VAL A 97 9.27 -3.44 9.94
N ALA A 98 10.31 -2.68 9.56
CA ALA A 98 11.45 -3.26 8.85
C ALA A 98 12.18 -4.32 9.68
N LYS A 99 12.42 -4.06 10.98
CA LYS A 99 13.04 -5.02 11.91
C LYS A 99 12.16 -6.25 12.11
N TYR A 100 10.85 -6.05 12.28
CA TYR A 100 9.88 -7.13 12.38
C TYR A 100 9.92 -8.00 11.12
N ASN A 101 9.83 -7.40 9.95
CA ASN A 101 9.89 -8.11 8.68
C ASN A 101 11.19 -8.90 8.52
N GLN A 102 12.35 -8.33 8.86
CA GLN A 102 13.63 -9.07 8.84
C GLN A 102 13.62 -10.30 9.74
N THR A 103 13.10 -10.18 10.95
CA THR A 103 13.00 -11.27 11.91
C THR A 103 12.08 -12.39 11.39
N TYR A 104 10.95 -12.02 10.81
CA TYR A 104 9.99 -12.99 10.31
C TYR A 104 10.34 -13.56 8.94
N GLN A 105 11.07 -12.82 8.07
CA GLN A 105 11.53 -13.35 6.79
C GLN A 105 12.38 -14.61 6.97
N ALA A 106 13.28 -14.64 7.95
CA ALA A 106 14.08 -15.81 8.24
C ALA A 106 13.21 -17.01 8.69
N LYS A 107 12.18 -16.75 9.48
CA LYS A 107 11.21 -17.76 9.92
C LYS A 107 10.37 -18.26 8.75
N TRP A 108 9.87 -17.34 7.90
CA TRP A 108 9.06 -17.69 6.74
C TRP A 108 9.82 -18.46 5.68
N ALA A 109 11.14 -18.21 5.55
CA ALA A 109 12.01 -18.96 4.65
C ALA A 109 12.14 -20.46 4.99
N SER A 110 11.86 -20.82 6.24
CA SER A 110 11.95 -22.22 6.72
C SER A 110 10.59 -22.94 6.77
N LEU A 111 9.51 -22.28 6.37
CA LEU A 111 8.17 -22.89 6.36
C LEU A 111 8.06 -23.99 5.30
N SER A 112 7.40 -25.08 5.65
CA SER A 112 6.97 -26.10 4.72
C SER A 112 5.86 -25.58 3.79
N GLU A 113 5.61 -26.27 2.68
CA GLU A 113 4.54 -25.89 1.75
C GLU A 113 3.15 -25.88 2.42
N SER A 114 2.90 -26.80 3.35
CA SER A 114 1.61 -26.82 4.09
C SER A 114 1.49 -25.63 5.06
N GLU A 115 2.58 -25.22 5.71
CA GLU A 115 2.59 -24.03 6.58
C GLU A 115 2.47 -22.76 5.77
N LEU A 116 3.07 -22.69 4.58
CA LEU A 116 2.89 -21.58 3.64
C LEU A 116 1.44 -21.50 3.17
N THR A 117 0.80 -22.63 2.87
CA THR A 117 -0.61 -22.65 2.49
C THR A 117 -1.50 -22.15 3.63
N THR A 118 -1.23 -22.57 4.89
CA THR A 118 -1.93 -22.05 6.08
C THR A 118 -1.70 -20.55 6.27
N MET A 119 -0.49 -20.06 6.06
CA MET A 119 -0.18 -18.63 6.09
C MET A 119 -0.95 -17.89 4.99
N GLY A 120 -1.05 -18.46 3.80
CA GLY A 120 -1.83 -17.92 2.68
C GLY A 120 -3.31 -17.83 2.98
N ASP A 121 -3.88 -18.86 3.60
CA ASP A 121 -5.26 -18.85 4.09
C ASP A 121 -5.49 -17.68 5.06
N ASN A 122 -4.65 -17.55 6.08
CA ASN A 122 -4.77 -16.46 7.06
C ASN A 122 -4.72 -15.07 6.39
N ILE A 123 -3.82 -14.85 5.44
CA ILE A 123 -3.74 -13.59 4.69
C ILE A 123 -5.00 -13.39 3.85
N PHE A 124 -5.45 -14.44 3.18
CA PHE A 124 -6.65 -14.42 2.34
C PHE A 124 -7.90 -14.06 3.14
N GLN A 125 -8.08 -14.67 4.32
CA GLN A 125 -9.24 -14.40 5.18
C GLN A 125 -9.30 -12.94 5.63
N VAL A 126 -8.15 -12.29 5.86
CA VAL A 126 -8.10 -10.90 6.31
C VAL A 126 -8.24 -9.90 5.15
N GLN A 127 -7.61 -10.18 4.00
CA GLN A 127 -7.46 -9.19 2.94
C GLN A 127 -8.41 -9.43 1.74
N CYS A 128 -8.79 -10.68 1.47
CA CYS A 128 -9.41 -11.05 0.21
C CYS A 128 -10.85 -11.58 0.39
N SER A 129 -11.14 -12.23 1.53
CA SER A 129 -12.42 -12.91 1.77
C SER A 129 -13.64 -11.98 1.72
N GLN A 130 -13.48 -10.69 2.02
CA GLN A 130 -14.58 -9.71 1.96
C GLN A 130 -15.21 -9.61 0.57
N CYS A 131 -14.44 -9.86 -0.48
CA CYS A 131 -14.91 -9.83 -1.86
C CYS A 131 -15.01 -11.26 -2.44
N HIS A 132 -14.01 -12.12 -2.15
CA HIS A 132 -13.89 -13.44 -2.76
C HIS A 132 -14.57 -14.58 -1.97
N GLY A 133 -15.11 -14.29 -0.77
CA GLY A 133 -15.69 -15.30 0.12
C GLY A 133 -14.64 -16.12 0.86
N PHE A 134 -15.02 -16.73 1.97
CA PHE A 134 -14.13 -17.59 2.76
C PHE A 134 -13.69 -18.84 2.01
N ASP A 135 -14.55 -19.31 1.12
CA ASP A 135 -14.40 -20.52 0.28
C ASP A 135 -13.83 -20.21 -1.11
N LYS A 136 -13.38 -19.01 -1.37
CA LYS A 136 -12.85 -18.52 -2.65
C LYS A 136 -13.89 -18.46 -3.79
N SER A 137 -15.18 -18.69 -3.53
CA SER A 137 -16.24 -18.82 -4.57
C SER A 137 -16.66 -17.50 -5.23
N GLY A 138 -16.28 -16.33 -4.66
CA GLY A 138 -16.60 -15.02 -5.21
C GLY A 138 -17.95 -14.44 -4.80
N ILE A 139 -18.55 -14.96 -3.72
CA ILE A 139 -19.80 -14.48 -3.10
C ILE A 139 -20.90 -14.22 -4.15
N ASP A 140 -21.45 -15.27 -4.72
CA ASP A 140 -22.56 -15.21 -5.70
C ASP A 140 -22.27 -14.29 -6.90
N GLY A 141 -21.03 -14.28 -7.39
CA GLY A 141 -20.63 -13.50 -8.55
C GLY A 141 -20.28 -12.03 -8.29
N LYS A 142 -20.16 -11.62 -7.02
CA LYS A 142 -19.66 -10.26 -6.67
C LYS A 142 -18.18 -10.08 -6.96
N ALA A 143 -17.41 -11.16 -6.94
CA ALA A 143 -16.04 -11.21 -7.35
C ALA A 143 -15.72 -12.47 -8.14
N ALA A 144 -14.54 -12.57 -8.72
CA ALA A 144 -14.12 -13.77 -9.43
C ALA A 144 -14.05 -14.98 -8.49
N ASP A 145 -14.55 -16.11 -8.97
CA ASP A 145 -14.37 -17.42 -8.34
C ASP A 145 -12.90 -17.85 -8.48
N LEU A 146 -12.16 -17.77 -7.36
CA LEU A 146 -10.74 -18.08 -7.34
C LEU A 146 -10.45 -19.58 -7.35
N ASN A 147 -11.45 -20.44 -7.11
CA ASN A 147 -11.30 -21.88 -7.31
C ASN A 147 -11.05 -22.24 -8.78
N LYS A 148 -11.44 -21.35 -9.70
CA LYS A 148 -11.19 -21.46 -11.15
C LYS A 148 -10.02 -20.64 -11.65
N TRP A 149 -9.46 -19.78 -10.78
CA TRP A 149 -8.37 -18.90 -11.16
C TRP A 149 -7.07 -19.67 -11.42
N GLY A 150 -6.33 -19.23 -12.45
CA GLY A 150 -5.11 -19.93 -12.88
C GLY A 150 -5.37 -21.24 -13.60
N ARG A 151 -6.62 -21.59 -13.89
CA ARG A 151 -7.08 -22.81 -14.56
C ARG A 151 -7.72 -22.48 -15.90
N LYS A 152 -7.88 -23.48 -16.75
CA LYS A 152 -8.48 -23.35 -18.08
C LYS A 152 -9.89 -22.75 -18.05
N ASP A 153 -10.72 -23.08 -17.05
CA ASP A 153 -12.09 -22.59 -16.95
C ASP A 153 -12.18 -21.07 -16.88
N GLN A 154 -11.19 -20.43 -16.24
CA GLN A 154 -11.13 -18.98 -16.21
C GLN A 154 -10.73 -18.39 -17.57
N ILE A 155 -9.88 -19.08 -18.34
CA ILE A 155 -9.54 -18.64 -19.71
C ILE A 155 -10.80 -18.71 -20.58
N VAL A 156 -11.54 -19.81 -20.52
CA VAL A 156 -12.81 -19.97 -21.23
C VAL A 156 -13.78 -18.84 -20.89
N LYS A 157 -13.92 -18.53 -19.59
CA LYS A 157 -14.77 -17.43 -19.14
C LYS A 157 -14.33 -16.08 -19.71
N VAL A 158 -13.02 -15.77 -19.68
CA VAL A 158 -12.49 -14.51 -20.21
C VAL A 158 -12.66 -14.40 -21.72
N ILE A 159 -12.51 -15.49 -22.47
CA ILE A 159 -12.77 -15.51 -23.92
C ILE A 159 -14.24 -15.13 -24.19
N LYS A 160 -15.17 -15.67 -23.44
CA LYS A 160 -16.62 -15.47 -23.65
C LYS A 160 -17.16 -14.15 -23.11
N GLU A 161 -16.64 -13.67 -21.99
CA GLU A 161 -17.15 -12.47 -21.32
C GLU A 161 -16.28 -11.22 -21.57
N GLY A 162 -15.08 -11.40 -22.09
CA GLY A 162 -14.09 -10.33 -22.19
C GLY A 162 -13.40 -9.98 -20.87
N SER A 163 -12.46 -9.06 -20.93
CA SER A 163 -11.74 -8.56 -19.75
C SER A 163 -11.19 -7.18 -20.00
N THR A 164 -11.28 -6.33 -18.98
CA THR A 164 -10.63 -5.02 -18.96
C THR A 164 -9.55 -5.07 -17.88
N GLY A 165 -8.30 -5.23 -18.28
CA GLY A 165 -7.18 -5.17 -17.31
C GLY A 165 -7.05 -3.77 -16.74
N MET A 166 -6.82 -3.63 -15.43
CA MET A 166 -6.42 -2.34 -14.88
C MET A 166 -4.97 -2.04 -15.30
N ASN A 167 -4.71 -0.78 -15.66
CA ASN A 167 -3.39 -0.28 -16.10
C ASN A 167 -2.82 -0.90 -17.40
N TYR A 168 -3.58 -1.66 -18.14
CA TYR A 168 -3.26 -1.91 -19.53
C TYR A 168 -3.76 -0.71 -20.36
N THR A 169 -2.86 -0.05 -21.07
CA THR A 169 -3.15 1.13 -21.89
C THR A 169 -3.90 0.77 -23.16
N GLY A 170 -4.04 -0.51 -23.42
CA GLY A 170 -4.62 -1.04 -24.61
C GLY A 170 -6.13 -1.18 -24.53
N VAL A 171 -6.62 -1.84 -25.51
CA VAL A 171 -8.01 -2.13 -25.76
C VAL A 171 -8.49 -3.19 -24.74
N MET A 172 -9.70 -3.04 -24.27
CA MET A 172 -10.42 -4.10 -23.58
C MET A 172 -10.41 -5.37 -24.43
N MET A 173 -10.10 -6.53 -23.84
CA MET A 173 -10.35 -7.81 -24.48
C MET A 173 -11.86 -7.96 -24.67
N VAL A 174 -12.31 -7.86 -25.90
CA VAL A 174 -13.73 -8.02 -26.23
C VAL A 174 -14.14 -9.48 -26.14
N PRO A 175 -15.40 -9.79 -25.80
CA PRO A 175 -15.93 -11.13 -25.90
C PRO A 175 -15.77 -11.68 -27.32
N ILE A 176 -15.37 -12.94 -27.43
CA ILE A 176 -15.23 -13.61 -28.72
C ILE A 176 -16.33 -14.67 -28.82
N GLU A 177 -17.18 -14.52 -29.83
CA GLU A 177 -18.23 -15.50 -30.09
C GLU A 177 -17.63 -16.80 -30.62
N MET A 178 -17.71 -17.85 -29.80
CA MET A 178 -17.28 -19.21 -30.13
C MET A 178 -17.97 -20.23 -29.25
N THR A 179 -17.94 -21.48 -29.64
CA THR A 179 -18.50 -22.57 -28.85
C THR A 179 -17.66 -22.85 -27.61
N ASP A 180 -18.26 -23.51 -26.62
CA ASP A 180 -17.55 -23.94 -25.40
C ASP A 180 -16.36 -24.85 -25.70
N VAL A 181 -16.51 -25.71 -26.73
CA VAL A 181 -15.46 -26.63 -27.17
C VAL A 181 -14.26 -25.83 -27.75
N GLU A 182 -14.52 -24.87 -28.63
CA GLU A 182 -13.47 -24.03 -29.21
C GLU A 182 -12.73 -23.21 -28.16
N ALA A 183 -13.47 -22.58 -27.24
CA ALA A 183 -12.86 -21.83 -26.14
C ALA A 183 -12.03 -22.74 -25.21
N THR A 184 -12.50 -23.98 -24.96
CA THR A 184 -11.77 -24.97 -24.16
C THR A 184 -10.49 -25.42 -24.88
N ASN A 185 -10.53 -25.63 -26.20
CA ASN A 185 -9.36 -25.99 -26.99
C ASN A 185 -8.29 -24.90 -26.94
N ILE A 186 -8.68 -23.62 -27.04
CA ILE A 186 -7.76 -22.50 -26.88
C ILE A 186 -7.16 -22.49 -25.46
N ALA A 187 -7.99 -22.70 -24.43
CA ALA A 187 -7.52 -22.76 -23.06
C ALA A 187 -6.53 -23.91 -22.83
N ASP A 188 -6.79 -25.07 -23.40
CA ASP A 188 -5.89 -26.23 -23.33
C ASP A 188 -4.54 -25.93 -24.01
N PHE A 189 -4.55 -25.28 -25.18
CA PHE A 189 -3.33 -24.83 -25.85
C PHE A 189 -2.55 -23.81 -25.01
N VAL A 190 -3.23 -22.80 -24.47
CA VAL A 190 -2.59 -21.78 -23.63
C VAL A 190 -1.95 -22.40 -22.40
N MET A 191 -2.66 -23.29 -21.69
CA MET A 191 -2.15 -23.94 -20.46
C MET A 191 -1.03 -24.95 -20.72
N ALA A 192 -1.09 -25.67 -21.84
CA ALA A 192 -0.09 -26.69 -22.14
C ALA A 192 1.17 -26.13 -22.80
N GLU A 193 1.04 -25.17 -23.70
CA GLU A 193 2.15 -24.75 -24.53
C GLU A 193 2.65 -23.33 -24.26
N LEU A 194 1.78 -22.37 -24.04
CA LEU A 194 2.19 -20.99 -23.77
C LEU A 194 2.54 -20.80 -22.29
N SER A 195 1.63 -21.12 -21.39
CA SER A 195 1.86 -20.96 -19.95
C SER A 195 3.03 -21.79 -19.45
N SER A 196 3.87 -21.21 -18.59
CA SER A 196 4.95 -21.91 -17.91
C SER A 196 4.44 -22.88 -16.82
N ALA A 197 3.15 -22.87 -16.49
CA ALA A 197 2.51 -23.87 -15.65
C ALA A 197 2.49 -25.26 -16.31
N LYS A 198 2.56 -25.34 -17.65
CA LYS A 198 2.67 -26.58 -18.43
C LYS A 198 1.66 -27.65 -18.08
N ILE A 199 0.40 -27.27 -17.92
CA ILE A 199 -0.67 -28.21 -17.61
C ILE A 199 -1.05 -28.96 -18.88
N SER A 200 -0.86 -30.28 -18.89
CA SER A 200 -1.14 -31.16 -20.04
C SER A 200 -2.65 -31.30 -20.30
N ALA A 201 -3.00 -31.40 -21.57
CA ALA A 201 -4.35 -31.64 -22.06
C ALA A 201 -4.33 -32.66 -23.21
N ASN A 202 -5.49 -32.94 -23.80
CA ASN A 202 -5.59 -33.82 -24.97
C ASN A 202 -4.85 -33.21 -26.16
N ALA A 203 -4.01 -34.00 -26.83
CA ALA A 203 -3.21 -33.55 -27.98
C ALA A 203 -4.04 -32.97 -29.13
N GLU A 204 -5.21 -33.58 -29.42
CA GLU A 204 -6.12 -33.06 -30.45
C GLU A 204 -6.72 -31.69 -30.05
N SER A 205 -7.10 -31.52 -28.79
CA SER A 205 -7.61 -30.27 -28.23
C SER A 205 -6.52 -29.15 -28.34
N ILE A 206 -5.27 -29.48 -28.01
CA ILE A 206 -4.14 -28.56 -28.09
C ILE A 206 -3.91 -28.10 -29.54
N GLU A 207 -3.95 -29.01 -30.53
CA GLU A 207 -3.69 -28.67 -31.94
C GLU A 207 -4.83 -27.84 -32.54
N GLN A 208 -6.08 -28.18 -32.20
CA GLN A 208 -7.24 -27.35 -32.57
C GLN A 208 -7.15 -25.98 -31.90
N GLY A 209 -6.80 -25.93 -30.63
CA GLY A 209 -6.59 -24.70 -29.86
C GLY A 209 -5.50 -23.82 -30.44
N ARG A 210 -4.39 -24.39 -30.91
CA ARG A 210 -3.31 -23.68 -31.61
C ARG A 210 -3.82 -22.96 -32.84
N THR A 211 -4.60 -23.67 -33.68
CA THR A 211 -5.18 -23.11 -34.89
C THR A 211 -6.15 -21.97 -34.60
N LEU A 212 -7.01 -22.14 -33.60
CA LEU A 212 -7.96 -21.12 -33.17
C LEU A 212 -7.25 -19.91 -32.55
N TYR A 213 -6.21 -20.14 -31.74
CA TYR A 213 -5.39 -19.08 -31.15
C TYR A 213 -4.72 -18.23 -32.23
N ALA A 214 -4.14 -18.87 -33.23
CA ALA A 214 -3.51 -18.17 -34.36
C ALA A 214 -4.50 -17.27 -35.13
N THR A 215 -5.78 -17.67 -35.18
CA THR A 215 -6.83 -16.91 -35.89
C THR A 215 -7.37 -15.75 -35.05
N HIS A 216 -7.60 -15.96 -33.76
CA HIS A 216 -8.39 -15.05 -32.93
C HIS A 216 -7.57 -14.27 -31.88
N CYS A 217 -6.39 -14.76 -31.49
CA CYS A 217 -5.69 -14.26 -30.28
C CYS A 217 -4.35 -13.57 -30.59
N VAL A 218 -3.64 -14.02 -31.63
CA VAL A 218 -2.27 -13.55 -31.99
C VAL A 218 -2.21 -12.05 -32.21
N ALA A 219 -3.27 -11.45 -32.75
CA ALA A 219 -3.33 -10.01 -33.04
C ALA A 219 -3.09 -9.12 -31.80
N CYS A 220 -3.40 -9.63 -30.59
CA CYS A 220 -3.18 -8.91 -29.34
C CYS A 220 -2.13 -9.57 -28.46
N HIS A 221 -2.13 -10.90 -28.39
CA HIS A 221 -1.29 -11.65 -27.48
C HIS A 221 0.05 -12.11 -28.08
N GLY A 222 0.25 -11.95 -29.39
CA GLY A 222 1.44 -12.43 -30.07
C GLY A 222 1.46 -13.96 -30.26
N GLU A 223 2.31 -14.44 -31.13
CA GLU A 223 2.46 -15.88 -31.37
C GLU A 223 3.04 -16.62 -30.16
N ASP A 224 3.90 -15.94 -29.40
CA ASP A 224 4.53 -16.47 -28.21
C ASP A 224 3.73 -16.22 -26.90
N GLY A 225 2.57 -15.58 -26.99
CA GLY A 225 1.69 -15.30 -25.86
C GLY A 225 2.15 -14.14 -24.96
N LYS A 226 3.24 -13.43 -25.28
CA LYS A 226 3.77 -12.36 -24.43
C LYS A 226 3.11 -11.00 -24.62
N GLY A 227 2.24 -10.87 -25.61
CA GLY A 227 1.71 -9.59 -26.06
C GLY A 227 2.59 -8.93 -27.10
N LEU A 228 1.99 -8.16 -28.01
CA LEU A 228 2.72 -7.46 -29.09
C LEU A 228 3.45 -6.22 -28.60
N VAL A 229 2.90 -5.55 -27.58
CA VAL A 229 3.45 -4.32 -27.01
C VAL A 229 3.34 -4.43 -25.49
N GLU A 230 4.39 -4.05 -24.80
CA GLU A 230 4.41 -4.04 -23.32
C GLU A 230 3.23 -3.22 -22.76
N GLY A 231 2.42 -3.84 -21.90
CA GLY A 231 1.27 -3.22 -21.27
C GLY A 231 0.01 -3.13 -22.15
N PHE A 232 0.02 -3.72 -23.37
CA PHE A 232 -1.16 -3.76 -24.23
C PHE A 232 -2.09 -4.93 -23.91
N ALA A 233 -1.52 -6.13 -23.75
CA ALA A 233 -2.22 -7.34 -23.36
C ALA A 233 -1.42 -8.12 -22.31
N PRO A 234 -2.07 -8.90 -21.43
CA PRO A 234 -1.35 -9.68 -20.41
C PRO A 234 -0.46 -10.75 -21.06
N ASP A 235 0.69 -10.98 -20.44
CA ASP A 235 1.60 -12.07 -20.78
C ASP A 235 0.97 -13.41 -20.37
N LEU A 236 0.52 -14.18 -21.35
CA LEU A 236 -0.10 -15.50 -21.14
C LEU A 236 0.91 -16.56 -20.72
N THR A 237 2.22 -16.32 -20.93
CA THR A 237 3.26 -17.27 -20.55
C THR A 237 3.39 -17.41 -19.02
N THR A 238 2.93 -16.40 -18.28
CA THR A 238 2.92 -16.39 -16.81
C THR A 238 1.60 -16.86 -16.22
N TYR A 239 0.55 -17.05 -17.03
CA TYR A 239 -0.78 -17.37 -16.54
C TYR A 239 -0.80 -18.67 -15.71
N GLY A 240 -1.49 -18.63 -14.57
CA GLY A 240 -1.57 -19.77 -13.63
C GLY A 240 -0.30 -19.96 -12.79
N THR A 241 0.63 -19.02 -12.81
CA THR A 241 1.86 -19.07 -12.02
C THR A 241 1.90 -18.02 -10.93
N PHE A 242 2.86 -18.15 -10.03
CA PHE A 242 3.13 -17.16 -8.99
C PHE A 242 3.41 -15.75 -9.57
N THR A 243 4.14 -15.65 -10.67
CA THR A 243 4.44 -14.36 -11.32
C THR A 243 3.16 -13.66 -11.78
N PHE A 244 2.19 -14.41 -12.31
CA PHE A 244 0.90 -13.85 -12.70
C PHE A 244 0.10 -13.33 -11.50
N LEU A 245 0.12 -14.04 -10.37
CA LEU A 245 -0.50 -13.56 -9.14
C LEU A 245 0.12 -12.22 -8.69
N GLN A 246 1.45 -12.13 -8.69
CA GLN A 246 2.15 -10.89 -8.34
C GLN A 246 1.71 -9.72 -9.21
N GLU A 247 1.58 -9.93 -10.52
CA GLU A 247 1.11 -8.92 -11.45
C GLU A 247 -0.33 -8.49 -11.14
N VAL A 248 -1.22 -9.44 -10.86
CA VAL A 248 -2.61 -9.15 -10.50
C VAL A 248 -2.69 -8.36 -9.18
N LEU A 249 -1.92 -8.74 -8.17
CA LEU A 249 -1.88 -8.01 -6.89
C LEU A 249 -1.35 -6.58 -7.07
N LYS A 250 -0.32 -6.41 -7.87
CA LYS A 250 0.27 -5.10 -8.13
C LYS A 250 -0.62 -4.18 -8.96
N ARG A 251 -1.25 -4.68 -10.01
CA ARG A 251 -2.04 -3.86 -10.96
C ARG A 251 -3.52 -3.81 -10.62
N GLY A 252 -4.02 -4.81 -9.89
CA GLY A 252 -5.45 -5.07 -9.84
C GLY A 252 -5.96 -5.73 -11.12
N LYS A 253 -7.25 -5.97 -11.19
CA LYS A 253 -7.90 -6.55 -12.36
C LYS A 253 -9.31 -6.01 -12.52
N ALA A 254 -9.73 -5.76 -13.77
CA ALA A 254 -11.10 -5.42 -14.09
C ALA A 254 -11.68 -6.42 -15.07
N GLY A 255 -12.98 -6.67 -14.97
CA GLY A 255 -13.72 -7.59 -15.83
C GLY A 255 -15.21 -7.31 -15.76
N ALA A 256 -16.02 -8.19 -16.35
CA ALA A 256 -17.47 -8.05 -16.42
C ALA A 256 -18.14 -7.89 -15.05
N ILE A 257 -17.61 -8.53 -14.01
CA ILE A 257 -18.15 -8.49 -12.64
C ILE A 257 -17.71 -7.26 -11.82
N GLY A 258 -16.75 -6.49 -12.28
CA GLY A 258 -16.26 -5.29 -11.57
C GLY A 258 -14.75 -5.16 -11.52
N LYS A 259 -14.26 -4.41 -10.52
CA LYS A 259 -12.85 -4.07 -10.40
C LYS A 259 -12.26 -4.61 -9.07
N MET A 260 -11.21 -5.39 -9.16
CA MET A 260 -10.30 -5.70 -8.06
C MET A 260 -9.28 -4.57 -7.96
N PRO A 261 -9.14 -3.89 -6.81
CA PRO A 261 -8.14 -2.85 -6.65
C PRO A 261 -6.71 -3.43 -6.64
N SER A 262 -5.72 -2.58 -6.88
CA SER A 262 -4.32 -2.92 -6.61
C SER A 262 -4.12 -3.15 -5.10
N PHE A 263 -3.31 -4.14 -4.75
CA PHE A 263 -2.87 -4.43 -3.39
C PHE A 263 -1.41 -3.98 -3.13
N ASP A 264 -0.86 -3.14 -3.99
CA ASP A 264 0.50 -2.59 -3.83
C ASP A 264 0.67 -1.88 -2.47
N TYR A 265 -0.40 -1.26 -1.96
CA TYR A 265 -0.43 -0.63 -0.64
C TYR A 265 -0.19 -1.61 0.54
N ALA A 266 -0.51 -2.88 0.38
CA ALA A 266 -0.35 -3.89 1.42
C ALA A 266 1.11 -4.30 1.61
N ASN A 267 1.97 -3.97 0.64
CA ASN A 267 3.40 -4.18 0.67
C ASN A 267 3.79 -5.60 1.11
N PHE A 268 3.12 -6.60 0.51
CA PHE A 268 3.37 -8.01 0.81
C PHE A 268 4.83 -8.37 0.52
N SER A 269 5.43 -9.15 1.42
CA SER A 269 6.72 -9.78 1.14
C SER A 269 6.57 -10.92 0.13
N ALA A 270 7.65 -11.28 -0.54
CA ALA A 270 7.66 -12.41 -1.50
C ALA A 270 7.15 -13.73 -0.88
N TYR A 271 7.38 -13.95 0.42
CA TYR A 271 6.86 -15.12 1.14
C TYR A 271 5.35 -15.05 1.35
N GLN A 272 4.82 -13.88 1.64
CA GLN A 272 3.37 -13.68 1.78
C GLN A 272 2.64 -13.86 0.46
N GLU A 273 3.20 -13.33 -0.62
CA GLU A 273 2.66 -13.53 -1.96
C GLU A 273 2.73 -15.01 -2.39
N LYS A 274 3.87 -15.70 -2.09
CA LYS A 274 4.00 -17.13 -2.34
C LYS A 274 2.98 -17.93 -1.53
N ALA A 275 2.77 -17.58 -0.28
CA ALA A 275 1.78 -18.19 0.59
C ALA A 275 0.35 -18.03 0.03
N LEU A 276 0.00 -16.82 -0.40
CA LEU A 276 -1.28 -16.56 -1.07
C LEU A 276 -1.44 -17.39 -2.34
N ASN A 277 -0.41 -17.48 -3.18
CA ASN A 277 -0.43 -18.31 -4.38
C ASN A 277 -0.69 -19.79 -4.06
N ASN A 278 0.02 -20.32 -3.06
CA ASN A 278 -0.18 -21.70 -2.63
C ASN A 278 -1.61 -21.94 -2.17
N PHE A 279 -2.18 -21.04 -1.38
CA PHE A 279 -3.55 -21.16 -0.91
C PHE A 279 -4.59 -21.04 -2.04
N ILE A 280 -4.43 -20.09 -2.95
CA ILE A 280 -5.36 -19.87 -4.06
C ILE A 280 -5.36 -21.07 -5.01
N LEU A 281 -4.19 -21.62 -5.31
CA LEU A 281 -4.03 -22.75 -6.22
C LEU A 281 -4.20 -24.13 -5.53
N SER A 282 -4.27 -24.18 -4.20
CA SER A 282 -4.54 -25.44 -3.50
C SER A 282 -5.95 -25.95 -3.86
N ASP A 283 -6.02 -27.22 -4.14
CA ASP A 283 -7.30 -27.91 -4.23
C ASP A 283 -7.89 -28.03 -2.81
N ASN A 284 -9.13 -27.62 -2.64
CA ASN A 284 -9.89 -27.84 -1.41
C ASN A 284 -10.35 -29.29 -1.33
#